data_c2a3cfc7a418e5785423e2992cc426b2
#
_entry.id   c2a3cfc7a418e5785423e2992cc426b2
#
_cell.length_a   1.000
_cell.length_b   1.000
_cell.length_c   1.000
_cell.angle_alpha   90.00
_cell.angle_beta   90.00
_cell.angle_gamma   90.00
#
_symmetry.space_group_name_H-M   'P 1'
#
loop_
_entity.id
_entity.type
_entity.pdbx_description
1 polymer ?
#
loop_
_entity_poly.entity_id
_entity_poly.type
_entity_poly.pdbx_seq_one_letter_code
_entity_poly.pdbx_strand_id
1 'polypeptide(L)'
;HADLCLSNDNQEKKFKKLKTYLNNINKTPIGIQISHAGRKGSSFIPWVKLNTPLTKKNKSWQTFAPSSIKRTKGWPIPKALKKNEIFNIIKDFKNTAVRAKRIGFECLEIHMAHGYLLHQFLSPISNLRKDEFGNDLINRMSFSLKISKEVRKIWPKNKILGARITATDHMPGGISLKDSIFLVKKLKKIGFDYVCVSSGGILPKTNLKFKKG
;
A
#
# COMPACT_ATOMS: atom_id res chain seq x y z
N HIS A 1 7.48 -11.55 -6.81
CA HIS A 1 7.42 -13.00 -6.59
C HIS A 1 8.28 -13.48 -5.43
N ALA A 2 9.03 -12.59 -4.81
CA ALA A 2 9.90 -12.87 -3.67
C ALA A 2 9.47 -12.11 -2.40
N ASP A 3 8.31 -11.50 -2.40
CA ASP A 3 7.75 -10.80 -1.25
C ASP A 3 7.02 -11.76 -0.31
N LEU A 4 7.02 -11.43 0.97
CA LEU A 4 6.22 -12.15 1.97
C LEU A 4 4.74 -11.87 1.75
N CYS A 5 3.92 -12.90 1.83
CA CYS A 5 2.47 -12.79 1.67
C CYS A 5 1.74 -13.33 2.91
N LEU A 6 0.62 -12.69 3.26
CA LEU A 6 -0.25 -13.11 4.36
C LEU A 6 -1.72 -13.18 3.90
N SER A 7 -1.98 -13.93 2.82
CA SER A 7 -3.29 -14.02 2.18
C SER A 7 -4.05 -15.32 2.45
N ASN A 8 -3.39 -16.35 3.00
CA ASN A 8 -4.00 -17.65 3.27
C ASN A 8 -3.50 -18.27 4.59
N ASP A 9 -4.14 -19.37 5.00
CA ASP A 9 -3.88 -20.01 6.30
C ASP A 9 -2.50 -20.65 6.39
N ASN A 10 -1.95 -21.15 5.27
CA ASN A 10 -0.60 -21.72 5.26
C ASN A 10 0.46 -20.63 5.52
N GLN A 11 0.29 -19.45 4.91
CA GLN A 11 1.16 -18.31 5.17
C GLN A 11 1.01 -17.82 6.62
N GLU A 12 -0.22 -17.76 7.15
CA GLU A 12 -0.47 -17.41 8.54
C GLU A 12 0.25 -18.36 9.51
N LYS A 13 0.19 -19.68 9.29
CA LYS A 13 0.93 -20.67 10.09
C LYS A 13 2.44 -20.43 10.07
N LYS A 14 3.02 -20.09 8.90
CA LYS A 14 4.45 -19.77 8.78
C LYS A 14 4.83 -18.51 9.53
N PHE A 15 4.04 -17.45 9.40
CA PHE A 15 4.25 -16.21 10.19
C PHE A 15 4.13 -16.44 11.68
N LYS A 16 3.18 -17.28 12.13
CA LYS A 16 3.04 -17.63 13.55
C LYS A 16 4.27 -18.32 14.08
N LYS A 17 4.84 -19.30 13.34
CA LYS A 17 6.10 -19.97 13.69
C LYS A 17 7.25 -18.96 13.80
N LEU A 18 7.39 -18.05 12.81
CA LEU A 18 8.41 -17.02 12.83
C LEU A 18 8.27 -16.09 14.04
N LYS A 19 7.04 -15.61 14.33
CA LYS A 19 6.77 -14.74 15.49
C LYS A 19 7.09 -15.45 16.80
N THR A 20 6.72 -16.71 16.95
CA THR A 20 7.07 -17.52 18.13
C THR A 20 8.58 -17.64 18.29
N TYR A 21 9.31 -17.95 17.22
CA TYR A 21 10.76 -18.03 17.23
C TYR A 21 11.41 -16.69 17.67
N LEU A 22 10.98 -15.57 17.09
CA LEU A 22 11.50 -14.25 17.45
C LEU A 22 11.21 -13.88 18.91
N ASN A 23 10.01 -14.23 19.43
CA ASN A 23 9.66 -14.00 20.83
C ASN A 23 10.48 -14.82 21.83
N ASN A 24 11.02 -15.98 21.40
CA ASN A 24 11.93 -16.79 22.22
C ASN A 24 13.33 -16.18 22.31
N ILE A 25 13.73 -15.41 21.29
CA ILE A 25 15.01 -14.68 21.29
C ILE A 25 14.89 -13.41 22.12
N ASN A 26 13.83 -12.61 21.91
CA ASN A 26 13.61 -11.35 22.59
C ASN A 26 12.11 -11.03 22.69
N LYS A 27 11.71 -10.33 23.76
CA LYS A 27 10.33 -9.85 24.01
C LYS A 27 10.01 -8.54 23.29
N THR A 28 10.85 -8.09 22.35
CA THR A 28 10.61 -6.86 21.59
C THR A 28 9.29 -6.93 20.82
N PRO A 29 8.42 -5.91 20.91
CA PRO A 29 7.21 -5.82 20.12
C PRO A 29 7.50 -5.83 18.62
N ILE A 30 6.76 -6.61 17.85
CA ILE A 30 6.97 -6.77 16.40
C ILE A 30 5.75 -6.25 15.65
N GLY A 31 6.00 -5.36 14.68
CA GLY A 31 4.99 -4.85 13.77
C GLY A 31 4.97 -5.57 12.43
N ILE A 32 3.85 -5.44 11.73
CA ILE A 32 3.71 -5.88 10.35
C ILE A 32 3.19 -4.74 9.47
N GLN A 33 3.81 -4.54 8.29
CA GLN A 33 3.28 -3.64 7.27
C GLN A 33 2.51 -4.47 6.23
N ILE A 34 1.27 -4.08 5.94
CA ILE A 34 0.44 -4.70 4.91
C ILE A 34 0.29 -3.79 3.70
N SER A 35 0.41 -4.36 2.50
CA SER A 35 0.36 -3.60 1.27
C SER A 35 -0.17 -4.40 0.08
N HIS A 36 -0.43 -3.68 -1.03
CA HIS A 36 -0.72 -4.25 -2.34
C HIS A 36 0.08 -3.47 -3.39
N ALA A 37 0.92 -4.17 -4.14
CA ALA A 37 1.87 -3.53 -5.06
C ALA A 37 1.21 -2.76 -6.22
N GLY A 38 -0.03 -3.08 -6.58
CA GLY A 38 -0.72 -2.44 -7.70
C GLY A 38 0.06 -2.64 -9.01
N ARG A 39 0.16 -1.59 -9.83
CA ARG A 39 0.89 -1.63 -11.11
C ARG A 39 2.41 -1.80 -10.98
N LYS A 40 2.95 -1.76 -9.76
CA LYS A 40 4.37 -2.05 -9.47
C LYS A 40 4.63 -3.53 -9.21
N GLY A 41 3.60 -4.35 -9.11
CA GLY A 41 3.73 -5.81 -9.04
C GLY A 41 4.28 -6.40 -10.34
N SER A 42 4.49 -7.72 -10.35
CA SER A 42 5.06 -8.42 -11.51
C SER A 42 6.41 -7.84 -11.97
N SER A 43 7.29 -7.55 -11.01
CA SER A 43 8.62 -7.00 -11.23
C SER A 43 9.71 -7.90 -10.68
N PHE A 44 10.92 -7.77 -11.20
CA PHE A 44 12.10 -8.38 -10.62
C PHE A 44 12.37 -7.84 -9.22
N ILE A 45 13.00 -8.66 -8.40
CA ILE A 45 13.54 -8.25 -7.11
C ILE A 45 14.66 -7.21 -7.33
N PRO A 46 14.74 -6.16 -6.50
CA PRO A 46 15.60 -5.00 -6.76
C PRO A 46 17.09 -5.33 -6.96
N TRP A 47 17.60 -6.29 -6.22
CA TRP A 47 19.02 -6.71 -6.30
C TRP A 47 19.34 -7.60 -7.51
N VAL A 48 18.33 -8.04 -8.28
CA VAL A 48 18.54 -8.73 -9.57
C VAL A 48 18.39 -7.78 -10.74
N LYS A 49 17.26 -7.05 -10.79
CA LYS A 49 17.00 -6.02 -11.83
C LYS A 49 16.11 -4.91 -11.24
N LEU A 50 16.73 -3.81 -10.87
CA LEU A 50 16.03 -2.67 -10.30
C LEU A 50 15.00 -2.10 -11.29
N ASN A 51 13.78 -1.85 -10.80
CA ASN A 51 12.70 -1.22 -11.55
C ASN A 51 12.39 -1.85 -12.94
N THR A 52 12.52 -3.17 -13.05
CA THR A 52 12.29 -3.91 -14.29
C THR A 52 11.06 -4.82 -14.14
N PRO A 53 10.08 -4.78 -15.07
CA PRO A 53 8.95 -5.70 -15.04
C PRO A 53 9.36 -7.11 -15.44
N LEU A 54 8.66 -8.11 -14.91
CA LEU A 54 8.79 -9.49 -15.35
C LEU A 54 8.26 -9.64 -16.79
N THR A 55 8.85 -10.59 -17.53
CA THR A 55 8.37 -11.03 -18.85
C THR A 55 7.56 -12.32 -18.71
N LYS A 56 6.87 -12.76 -19.77
CA LYS A 56 6.18 -14.06 -19.80
C LYS A 56 7.13 -15.21 -19.44
N LYS A 57 8.37 -15.18 -19.95
CA LYS A 57 9.44 -16.16 -19.63
C LYS A 57 9.73 -16.21 -18.12
N ASN A 58 9.58 -15.10 -17.42
CA ASN A 58 9.80 -14.98 -15.98
C ASN A 58 8.49 -15.11 -15.16
N LYS A 59 7.43 -15.71 -15.76
CA LYS A 59 6.13 -15.91 -15.12
C LYS A 59 5.47 -14.60 -14.66
N SER A 60 5.47 -13.56 -15.52
CA SER A 60 4.76 -12.33 -15.26
C SER A 60 3.24 -12.58 -15.10
N TRP A 61 2.60 -11.76 -14.29
CA TRP A 61 1.14 -11.81 -14.07
C TRP A 61 0.50 -10.45 -14.36
N GLN A 62 -0.82 -10.45 -14.60
CA GLN A 62 -1.60 -9.23 -14.79
C GLN A 62 -1.63 -8.43 -13.51
N THR A 63 -1.16 -7.19 -13.57
CA THR A 63 -1.24 -6.23 -12.46
C THR A 63 -2.53 -5.43 -12.52
N PHE A 64 -2.91 -4.84 -11.38
CA PHE A 64 -4.12 -4.04 -11.22
C PHE A 64 -3.77 -2.63 -10.74
N ALA A 65 -4.62 -1.66 -11.10
CA ALA A 65 -4.46 -0.26 -10.75
C ALA A 65 -5.83 0.45 -10.74
N PRO A 66 -5.94 1.69 -10.24
CA PRO A 66 -7.18 2.47 -10.38
C PRO A 66 -7.55 2.74 -11.84
N SER A 67 -6.55 2.92 -12.72
CA SER A 67 -6.71 3.18 -14.15
C SER A 67 -5.68 2.41 -14.97
N SER A 68 -5.97 2.12 -16.25
CA SER A 68 -5.10 1.36 -17.15
C SER A 68 -3.92 2.20 -17.65
N ILE A 69 -3.14 2.77 -16.72
CA ILE A 69 -1.97 3.61 -16.99
C ILE A 69 -0.72 2.87 -16.57
N LYS A 70 0.15 2.55 -17.53
CA LYS A 70 1.46 1.95 -17.22
C LYS A 70 2.31 2.85 -16.33
N ARG A 71 3.18 2.24 -15.54
CA ARG A 71 4.06 2.98 -14.62
C ARG A 71 5.05 3.89 -15.38
N THR A 72 5.61 3.37 -16.46
CA THR A 72 6.52 4.08 -17.37
C THR A 72 6.65 3.31 -18.68
N LYS A 73 7.39 3.86 -19.67
CA LYS A 73 7.74 3.17 -20.93
C LYS A 73 8.36 1.80 -20.60
N GLY A 74 7.95 0.75 -21.34
CA GLY A 74 8.44 -0.63 -21.13
C GLY A 74 7.72 -1.42 -20.04
N TRP A 75 6.85 -0.80 -19.21
CA TRP A 75 6.03 -1.52 -18.23
C TRP A 75 4.71 -1.99 -18.84
N PRO A 76 4.16 -3.13 -18.38
CA PRO A 76 2.86 -3.61 -18.83
C PRO A 76 1.76 -2.63 -18.41
N ILE A 77 0.69 -2.59 -19.21
CA ILE A 77 -0.53 -1.84 -18.86
C ILE A 77 -1.27 -2.64 -17.79
N PRO A 78 -1.53 -2.05 -16.59
CA PRO A 78 -2.33 -2.72 -15.58
C PRO A 78 -3.80 -2.76 -16.01
N LYS A 79 -4.55 -3.74 -15.52
CA LYS A 79 -6.02 -3.75 -15.64
C LYS A 79 -6.60 -2.74 -14.63
N ALA A 80 -7.49 -1.86 -15.11
CA ALA A 80 -8.25 -0.98 -14.23
C ALA A 80 -9.22 -1.83 -13.38
N LEU A 81 -9.18 -1.62 -12.07
CA LEU A 81 -10.06 -2.32 -11.12
C LEU A 81 -11.52 -1.93 -11.35
N LYS A 82 -12.39 -2.91 -11.45
CA LYS A 82 -13.84 -2.72 -11.38
C LYS A 82 -14.27 -2.45 -9.94
N LYS A 83 -15.45 -1.89 -9.74
CA LYS A 83 -15.97 -1.54 -8.41
C LYS A 83 -16.04 -2.74 -7.45
N ASN A 84 -16.52 -3.88 -7.92
CA ASN A 84 -16.56 -5.11 -7.13
C ASN A 84 -15.16 -5.63 -6.76
N GLU A 85 -14.18 -5.51 -7.66
CA GLU A 85 -12.78 -5.88 -7.40
C GLU A 85 -12.16 -4.96 -6.32
N ILE A 86 -12.50 -3.66 -6.31
CA ILE A 86 -12.09 -2.71 -5.25
C ILE A 86 -12.65 -3.15 -3.89
N PHE A 87 -13.91 -3.53 -3.79
CA PHE A 87 -14.52 -4.02 -2.55
C PHE A 87 -13.91 -5.35 -2.09
N ASN A 88 -13.53 -6.24 -3.01
CA ASN A 88 -12.81 -7.46 -2.67
C ASN A 88 -11.44 -7.15 -2.05
N ILE A 89 -10.69 -6.21 -2.62
CA ILE A 89 -9.39 -5.81 -2.05
C ILE A 89 -9.56 -5.17 -0.65
N ILE A 90 -10.61 -4.38 -0.43
CA ILE A 90 -10.92 -3.85 0.93
C ILE A 90 -11.14 -5.00 1.91
N LYS A 91 -11.88 -6.04 1.50
CA LYS A 91 -12.08 -7.26 2.31
C LYS A 91 -10.77 -8.01 2.56
N ASP A 92 -9.88 -8.08 1.55
CA ASP A 92 -8.59 -8.75 1.67
C ASP A 92 -7.66 -8.04 2.66
N PHE A 93 -7.62 -6.71 2.67
CA PHE A 93 -6.90 -5.95 3.69
C PHE A 93 -7.44 -6.22 5.10
N LYS A 94 -8.76 -6.25 5.26
CA LYS A 94 -9.41 -6.63 6.51
C LYS A 94 -9.01 -8.04 6.95
N ASN A 95 -9.10 -9.03 6.05
CA ASN A 95 -8.76 -10.42 6.34
C ASN A 95 -7.28 -10.57 6.71
N THR A 96 -6.38 -9.86 6.02
CA THR A 96 -4.95 -9.84 6.33
C THR A 96 -4.70 -9.25 7.73
N ALA A 97 -5.42 -8.19 8.11
CA ALA A 97 -5.33 -7.61 9.44
C ALA A 97 -5.89 -8.56 10.53
N VAL A 98 -6.95 -9.34 10.23
CA VAL A 98 -7.44 -10.41 11.13
C VAL A 98 -6.35 -11.46 11.35
N ARG A 99 -5.67 -11.90 10.29
CA ARG A 99 -4.55 -12.84 10.39
C ARG A 99 -3.40 -12.27 11.21
N ALA A 100 -3.01 -11.03 10.95
CA ALA A 100 -1.96 -10.33 11.72
C ALA A 100 -2.30 -10.26 13.22
N LYS A 101 -3.57 -9.99 13.56
CA LYS A 101 -4.07 -10.02 14.94
C LYS A 101 -3.95 -11.40 15.56
N ARG A 102 -4.36 -12.48 14.85
CA ARG A 102 -4.27 -13.87 15.33
C ARG A 102 -2.84 -14.36 15.53
N ILE A 103 -1.91 -13.90 14.69
CA ILE A 103 -0.47 -14.19 14.83
C ILE A 103 0.10 -13.52 16.08
N GLY A 104 -0.49 -12.41 16.52
CA GLY A 104 -0.07 -11.71 17.73
C GLY A 104 0.84 -10.52 17.49
N PHE A 105 0.86 -9.93 16.29
CA PHE A 105 1.58 -8.67 16.06
C PHE A 105 1.09 -7.55 16.97
N GLU A 106 1.98 -6.70 17.44
CA GLU A 106 1.70 -5.59 18.35
C GLU A 106 1.43 -4.27 17.60
N CYS A 107 1.96 -4.14 16.39
CA CYS A 107 1.76 -2.98 15.52
C CYS A 107 1.33 -3.44 14.12
N LEU A 108 0.41 -2.72 13.50
CA LEU A 108 0.04 -2.88 12.11
C LEU A 108 0.17 -1.55 11.39
N GLU A 109 0.90 -1.54 10.28
CA GLU A 109 1.01 -0.38 9.41
C GLU A 109 0.38 -0.65 8.05
N ILE A 110 -0.50 0.25 7.59
CA ILE A 110 -1.07 0.20 6.23
C ILE A 110 -0.19 1.02 5.29
N HIS A 111 0.32 0.36 4.25
CA HIS A 111 1.19 1.02 3.27
C HIS A 111 0.38 1.76 2.20
N MET A 112 0.40 3.10 2.27
CA MET A 112 -0.27 4.03 1.35
C MET A 112 0.73 4.92 0.60
N ALA A 113 1.95 4.42 0.33
CA ALA A 113 3.06 5.21 -0.21
C ALA A 113 3.72 4.56 -1.43
N HIS A 114 4.78 5.20 -1.94
CA HIS A 114 5.77 4.67 -2.89
C HIS A 114 5.20 4.15 -4.21
N GLY A 115 4.04 4.66 -4.65
CA GLY A 115 3.41 4.23 -5.90
C GLY A 115 2.82 2.82 -5.84
N TYR A 116 2.53 2.27 -4.64
CA TYR A 116 1.74 1.05 -4.46
C TYR A 116 0.24 1.35 -4.58
N LEU A 117 -0.61 0.33 -4.54
CA LEU A 117 -2.00 0.47 -4.95
C LEU A 117 -2.75 1.61 -4.25
N LEU A 118 -2.63 1.74 -2.92
CA LEU A 118 -3.33 2.79 -2.18
C LEU A 118 -2.83 4.18 -2.59
N HIS A 119 -1.51 4.35 -2.78
CA HIS A 119 -0.96 5.58 -3.32
C HIS A 119 -1.42 5.86 -4.76
N GLN A 120 -1.54 4.80 -5.59
CA GLN A 120 -2.05 4.95 -6.95
C GLN A 120 -3.49 5.48 -6.98
N PHE A 121 -4.33 5.10 -6.01
CA PHE A 121 -5.67 5.68 -5.88
C PHE A 121 -5.65 7.13 -5.43
N LEU A 122 -4.74 7.50 -4.53
CA LEU A 122 -4.60 8.87 -4.01
C LEU A 122 -4.10 9.84 -5.07
N SER A 123 -3.13 9.43 -5.90
CA SER A 123 -2.46 10.31 -6.86
C SER A 123 -3.27 10.54 -8.13
N PRO A 124 -3.53 11.81 -8.52
CA PRO A 124 -4.18 12.13 -9.80
C PRO A 124 -3.39 11.62 -11.01
N ILE A 125 -2.05 11.47 -10.90
CA ILE A 125 -1.17 10.99 -11.98
C ILE A 125 -1.54 9.55 -12.39
N SER A 126 -2.02 8.73 -11.47
CA SER A 126 -2.34 7.32 -11.70
C SER A 126 -3.80 6.97 -11.60
N ASN A 127 -4.63 7.88 -11.11
CA ASN A 127 -6.07 7.68 -10.91
C ASN A 127 -6.88 8.68 -11.75
N LEU A 128 -7.31 8.24 -12.93
CA LEU A 128 -8.18 8.98 -13.84
C LEU A 128 -9.65 8.52 -13.77
N ARG A 129 -10.04 7.86 -12.69
CA ARG A 129 -11.43 7.42 -12.49
C ARG A 129 -12.36 8.61 -12.33
N LYS A 130 -13.62 8.42 -12.78
CA LYS A 130 -14.68 9.42 -12.66
C LYS A 130 -15.82 8.96 -11.72
N ASP A 131 -15.58 7.90 -10.93
CA ASP A 131 -16.52 7.36 -9.94
C ASP A 131 -16.13 7.76 -8.51
N GLU A 132 -16.79 7.19 -7.49
CA GLU A 132 -16.56 7.46 -6.07
C GLU A 132 -15.16 7.07 -5.55
N PHE A 133 -14.29 6.55 -6.41
CA PHE A 133 -12.88 6.22 -6.11
C PHE A 133 -11.89 7.08 -6.90
N GLY A 134 -12.34 8.13 -7.61
CA GLY A 134 -11.52 9.01 -8.43
C GLY A 134 -12.06 10.42 -8.53
N ASN A 135 -11.66 11.15 -9.59
CA ASN A 135 -12.05 12.53 -9.86
C ASN A 135 -11.46 13.55 -8.87
N ASP A 136 -12.18 13.89 -7.80
CA ASP A 136 -11.73 14.83 -6.78
C ASP A 136 -10.90 14.18 -5.66
N LEU A 137 -10.33 15.01 -4.79
CA LEU A 137 -9.47 14.54 -3.70
C LEU A 137 -10.20 13.60 -2.73
N ILE A 138 -11.46 13.89 -2.40
CA ILE A 138 -12.24 13.10 -1.42
C ILE A 138 -12.49 11.71 -1.97
N ASN A 139 -12.89 11.63 -3.23
CA ASN A 139 -13.15 10.38 -3.93
C ASN A 139 -11.86 9.55 -4.11
N ARG A 140 -10.74 10.18 -4.46
CA ARG A 140 -9.45 9.48 -4.53
C ARG A 140 -9.01 8.91 -3.19
N MET A 141 -9.34 9.53 -2.07
CA MET A 141 -9.07 9.02 -0.72
C MET A 141 -10.04 7.91 -0.28
N SER A 142 -11.20 7.79 -0.93
CA SER A 142 -12.28 6.89 -0.52
C SER A 142 -11.82 5.44 -0.34
N PHE A 143 -11.00 4.92 -1.26
CA PHE A 143 -10.47 3.55 -1.18
C PHE A 143 -9.60 3.35 0.07
N SER A 144 -8.59 4.20 0.27
CA SER A 144 -7.69 4.13 1.43
C SER A 144 -8.44 4.32 2.75
N LEU A 145 -9.40 5.24 2.81
CA LEU A 145 -10.20 5.49 4.01
C LEU A 145 -11.18 4.34 4.32
N LYS A 146 -11.75 3.68 3.30
CA LYS A 146 -12.59 2.48 3.50
C LYS A 146 -11.75 1.33 4.09
N ILE A 147 -10.56 1.05 3.54
CA ILE A 147 -9.62 0.07 4.10
C ILE A 147 -9.28 0.42 5.55
N SER A 148 -8.90 1.68 5.81
CA SER A 148 -8.55 2.17 7.15
C SER A 148 -9.65 1.93 8.17
N LYS A 149 -10.91 2.23 7.81
CA LYS A 149 -12.08 2.01 8.66
C LYS A 149 -12.30 0.51 8.94
N GLU A 150 -12.24 -0.33 7.92
CA GLU A 150 -12.44 -1.79 8.09
C GLU A 150 -11.32 -2.42 8.93
N VAL A 151 -10.08 -1.98 8.74
CA VAL A 151 -8.96 -2.44 9.56
C VAL A 151 -9.10 -1.95 11.02
N ARG A 152 -9.44 -0.67 11.25
CA ARG A 152 -9.61 -0.14 12.62
C ARG A 152 -10.72 -0.83 13.40
N LYS A 153 -11.80 -1.25 12.74
CA LYS A 153 -12.89 -1.99 13.40
C LYS A 153 -12.43 -3.30 14.05
N ILE A 154 -11.43 -3.96 13.48
CA ILE A 154 -10.97 -5.30 13.89
C ILE A 154 -9.63 -5.27 14.64
N TRP A 155 -8.80 -4.27 14.41
CA TRP A 155 -7.51 -4.12 15.08
C TRP A 155 -7.72 -3.59 16.51
N PRO A 156 -7.19 -4.25 17.57
CA PRO A 156 -7.46 -3.85 18.94
C PRO A 156 -7.03 -2.39 19.23
N LYS A 157 -7.84 -1.67 20.03
CA LYS A 157 -7.53 -0.27 20.38
C LYS A 157 -6.27 -0.11 21.24
N ASN A 158 -5.89 -1.14 21.98
CA ASN A 158 -4.67 -1.20 22.79
C ASN A 158 -3.43 -1.63 21.99
N LYS A 159 -3.55 -1.79 20.68
CA LYS A 159 -2.44 -2.10 19.77
C LYS A 159 -2.25 -0.98 18.76
N ILE A 160 -1.00 -0.71 18.41
CA ILE A 160 -0.61 0.40 17.53
C ILE A 160 -1.12 0.15 16.11
N LEU A 161 -1.80 1.14 15.53
CA LEU A 161 -2.20 1.17 14.13
C LEU A 161 -1.60 2.40 13.45
N GLY A 162 -0.76 2.18 12.45
CA GLY A 162 -0.12 3.23 11.67
C GLY A 162 -0.43 3.19 10.19
N ALA A 163 -0.01 4.24 9.51
CA ALA A 163 -0.01 4.31 8.05
C ALA A 163 1.31 4.88 7.53
N ARG A 164 1.81 4.33 6.44
CA ARG A 164 2.90 4.95 5.68
C ARG A 164 2.33 5.64 4.46
N ILE A 165 2.58 6.95 4.33
CA ILE A 165 2.04 7.77 3.24
C ILE A 165 3.16 8.40 2.41
N THR A 166 2.85 8.75 1.16
CA THR A 166 3.65 9.68 0.37
C THR A 166 3.11 11.10 0.60
N ALA A 167 3.94 12.00 1.13
CA ALA A 167 3.55 13.39 1.40
C ALA A 167 3.35 14.20 0.12
N THR A 168 4.18 13.97 -0.89
CA THR A 168 4.09 14.63 -2.20
C THR A 168 4.68 13.75 -3.29
N ASP A 169 4.11 13.81 -4.49
CA ASP A 169 4.64 13.13 -5.66
C ASP A 169 5.88 13.83 -6.25
N HIS A 170 6.16 15.07 -5.84
CA HIS A 170 7.17 15.95 -6.43
C HIS A 170 7.03 16.11 -7.96
N MET A 171 5.78 16.10 -8.42
CA MET A 171 5.43 16.19 -9.82
C MET A 171 4.25 17.15 -10.01
N PRO A 172 4.21 17.95 -11.09
CA PRO A 172 3.03 18.72 -11.44
C PRO A 172 1.80 17.82 -11.57
N GLY A 173 0.67 18.25 -11.01
CA GLY A 173 -0.58 17.47 -11.02
C GLY A 173 -0.59 16.23 -10.13
N GLY A 174 0.44 16.01 -9.30
CA GLY A 174 0.47 14.94 -8.31
C GLY A 174 -0.12 15.32 -6.96
N ILE A 175 0.02 14.43 -5.97
CA ILE A 175 -0.37 14.71 -4.59
C ILE A 175 0.46 15.88 -4.05
N SER A 176 -0.21 16.86 -3.47
CA SER A 176 0.38 17.99 -2.75
C SER A 176 0.48 17.71 -1.24
N LEU A 177 1.32 18.50 -0.57
CA LEU A 177 1.41 18.44 0.90
C LEU A 177 0.07 18.75 1.58
N LYS A 178 -0.73 19.68 1.01
CA LYS A 178 -2.08 20.00 1.51
C LYS A 178 -3.00 18.77 1.47
N ASP A 179 -2.95 18.00 0.38
CA ASP A 179 -3.74 16.77 0.23
C ASP A 179 -3.34 15.74 1.28
N SER A 180 -2.04 15.57 1.51
CA SER A 180 -1.53 14.62 2.50
C SER A 180 -1.87 15.01 3.93
N ILE A 181 -1.80 16.29 4.27
CA ILE A 181 -2.26 16.81 5.57
C ILE A 181 -3.76 16.52 5.76
N PHE A 182 -4.57 16.69 4.71
CA PHE A 182 -5.99 16.38 4.78
C PHE A 182 -6.24 14.88 5.01
N LEU A 183 -5.49 14.00 4.31
CA LEU A 183 -5.54 12.55 4.53
C LEU A 183 -5.19 12.19 5.98
N VAL A 184 -4.09 12.74 6.52
CA VAL A 184 -3.63 12.48 7.89
C VAL A 184 -4.71 12.88 8.91
N LYS A 185 -5.36 14.05 8.74
CA LYS A 185 -6.47 14.47 9.59
C LYS A 185 -7.65 13.48 9.56
N LYS A 186 -7.93 12.86 8.41
CA LYS A 186 -8.96 11.80 8.29
C LYS A 186 -8.52 10.51 8.97
N LEU A 187 -7.25 10.09 8.83
CA LEU A 187 -6.69 8.91 9.49
C LEU A 187 -6.72 9.06 11.02
N LYS A 188 -6.33 10.25 11.55
CA LYS A 188 -6.45 10.57 12.98
C LYS A 188 -7.90 10.38 13.49
N LYS A 189 -8.90 10.88 12.75
CA LYS A 189 -10.32 10.69 13.11
C LYS A 189 -10.79 9.23 13.09
N ILE A 190 -10.14 8.36 12.30
CA ILE A 190 -10.41 6.92 12.28
C ILE A 190 -9.75 6.21 13.47
N GLY A 191 -8.77 6.84 14.14
CA GLY A 191 -8.05 6.28 15.29
C GLY A 191 -6.72 5.62 14.91
N PHE A 192 -5.98 6.23 13.97
CA PHE A 192 -4.58 5.89 13.72
C PHE A 192 -3.68 6.57 14.75
N ASP A 193 -2.70 5.83 15.23
CA ASP A 193 -1.80 6.27 16.30
C ASP A 193 -0.60 7.05 15.74
N TYR A 194 -0.12 6.71 14.53
CA TYR A 194 0.99 7.42 13.88
C TYR A 194 0.88 7.38 12.35
N VAL A 195 1.66 8.26 11.73
CA VAL A 195 1.89 8.27 10.28
C VAL A 195 3.37 8.35 10.00
N CYS A 196 3.90 7.39 9.23
CA CYS A 196 5.25 7.40 8.67
C CYS A 196 5.22 8.18 7.35
N VAL A 197 5.95 9.29 7.28
CA VAL A 197 5.93 10.18 6.12
C VAL A 197 7.10 9.88 5.20
N SER A 198 6.80 9.62 3.93
CA SER A 198 7.74 9.41 2.83
C SER A 198 7.41 10.35 1.66
N SER A 199 8.09 10.23 0.53
CA SER A 199 7.83 11.06 -0.65
C SER A 199 8.09 10.31 -1.96
N GLY A 200 7.45 10.76 -3.05
CA GLY A 200 7.63 10.23 -4.40
C GLY A 200 7.19 8.78 -4.60
N GLY A 201 7.70 8.14 -5.64
CA GLY A 201 7.50 6.73 -5.94
C GLY A 201 6.36 6.42 -6.92
N ILE A 202 5.51 7.38 -7.26
CA ILE A 202 4.41 7.18 -8.24
C ILE A 202 4.95 6.95 -9.66
N LEU A 203 6.03 7.66 -10.01
CA LEU A 203 6.81 7.49 -11.23
C LEU A 203 8.28 7.18 -10.89
N PRO A 204 9.06 6.58 -11.82
CA PRO A 204 10.47 6.25 -11.58
C PRO A 204 11.36 7.47 -11.38
N LYS A 205 11.09 8.56 -12.09
CA LYS A 205 11.79 9.84 -11.96
C LYS A 205 10.87 10.83 -11.25
N THR A 206 11.38 11.50 -10.25
CA THR A 206 10.74 12.63 -9.56
C THR A 206 11.56 13.89 -9.82
N ASN A 207 10.93 15.05 -9.77
CA ASN A 207 11.63 16.35 -9.90
C ASN A 207 12.38 16.74 -8.60
N LEU A 208 12.73 15.76 -7.78
CA LEU A 208 13.53 15.97 -6.58
C LEU A 208 14.95 16.41 -7.00
N LYS A 209 15.22 17.69 -6.83
CA LYS A 209 16.59 18.21 -6.78
C LYS A 209 17.05 18.10 -5.32
N PHE A 210 17.86 17.10 -5.02
CA PHE A 210 18.58 17.10 -3.74
C PHE A 210 19.59 18.25 -3.79
N LYS A 211 19.44 19.26 -2.92
CA LYS A 211 20.54 20.16 -2.63
C LYS A 211 21.61 19.31 -1.94
N LYS A 212 22.77 19.21 -2.54
CA LYS A 212 23.96 18.76 -1.79
C LYS A 212 24.14 19.75 -0.66
N GLY A 213 24.05 19.26 0.59
CA GLY A 213 24.46 20.01 1.76
C GLY A 213 25.95 20.30 1.73
#